data_e2d2941f0927be3953b5894fc03b12f0
#
_entry.id   e2d2941f0927be3953b5894fc03b12f0
#
_cell.length_a   1.000
_cell.length_b   1.000
_cell.length_c   1.000
_cell.angle_alpha   90.00
_cell.angle_beta   90.00
_cell.angle_gamma   90.00
#
_symmetry.space_group_name_H-M   'P 1'
#
loop_
_entity.id
_entity.type
_entity.pdbx_description
1 polymer ?
#
loop_
_entity_poly.entity_id
_entity_poly.type
_entity_poly.pdbx_seq_one_letter_code
_entity_poly.pdbx_strand_id
1 'polypeptide(L)'
;MTAIIDTHNHADRISGGRFLADASGAPYYKHPYDAIHLVDRLPMRAPYKPLWDGDEFKVGAFFLRAIWFPGHTLGMSNLLLTTPENHTFLFSGDGIFIHSIGRPDLMGVGDEWAKILYHSLHHRLPPYVNDATLVLPAHFQHFSEQNESGLYAADYGQLKTTNPMLHTMTEHEFVKQVLASAPKAPPEYLEILRINHAFMDVDDETARTLESGKNLCSASI
;
A
#
# COMPACT_ATOMS: atom_id res chain seq x y z
N MET A 1 10.69 10.12 17.51
CA MET A 1 10.25 9.76 16.15
C MET A 1 11.12 10.51 15.17
N THR A 2 11.66 9.86 14.13
CA THR A 2 12.63 10.47 13.21
C THR A 2 12.09 10.63 11.79
N ALA A 3 11.11 9.82 11.42
CA ALA A 3 10.40 9.89 10.16
C ALA A 3 9.02 9.24 10.28
N ILE A 4 8.08 9.65 9.46
CA ILE A 4 6.75 9.07 9.27
C ILE A 4 6.59 8.86 7.78
N ILE A 5 6.18 7.66 7.37
CA ILE A 5 6.09 7.28 5.96
C ILE A 5 4.72 6.65 5.71
N ASP A 6 3.97 7.20 4.77
CA ASP A 6 2.80 6.51 4.20
C ASP A 6 3.25 5.69 2.99
N THR A 7 2.83 4.44 2.93
CA THR A 7 3.08 3.57 1.77
C THR A 7 2.30 4.02 0.54
N HIS A 8 1.09 4.55 0.75
CA HIS A 8 0.21 5.03 -0.32
C HIS A 8 -0.88 5.95 0.24
N ASN A 9 -1.71 6.47 -0.63
CA ASN A 9 -2.88 7.27 -0.25
C ASN A 9 -4.07 6.35 0.02
N HIS A 10 -4.40 6.16 1.31
CA HIS A 10 -5.46 5.27 1.75
C HIS A 10 -6.84 5.79 1.35
N ALA A 11 -7.66 4.90 0.80
CA ALA A 11 -9.06 5.16 0.45
C ALA A 11 -10.04 4.50 1.44
N ASP A 12 -9.53 3.73 2.40
CA ASP A 12 -10.28 2.92 3.36
C ASP A 12 -10.18 3.45 4.80
N ARG A 13 -9.21 4.30 5.07
CA ARG A 13 -8.94 4.83 6.41
C ARG A 13 -8.29 6.21 6.36
N ILE A 14 -8.41 6.94 7.46
CA ILE A 14 -7.72 8.21 7.64
C ILE A 14 -6.31 7.92 8.11
N SER A 15 -5.30 8.39 7.33
CA SER A 15 -3.91 8.25 7.73
C SER A 15 -3.61 9.09 8.97
N GLY A 16 -2.97 8.46 9.95
CA GLY A 16 -2.38 9.17 11.09
C GLY A 16 -1.12 9.96 10.76
N GLY A 17 -0.58 9.83 9.53
CA GLY A 17 0.74 10.35 9.16
C GLY A 17 0.90 11.85 9.39
N ARG A 18 0.00 12.68 8.86
CA ARG A 18 0.04 14.14 9.04
C ARG A 18 -0.15 14.55 10.50
N PHE A 19 -1.05 13.90 11.23
CA PHE A 19 -1.33 14.21 12.64
C PHE A 19 -0.13 13.86 13.53
N LEU A 20 0.52 12.74 13.26
CA LEU A 20 1.77 12.37 13.95
C LEU A 20 2.92 13.32 13.62
N ALA A 21 3.00 13.81 12.39
CA ALA A 21 3.99 14.81 11.99
C ALA A 21 3.80 16.12 12.75
N ASP A 22 2.56 16.62 12.80
CA ASP A 22 2.23 17.83 13.53
C ASP A 22 2.51 17.70 15.04
N ALA A 23 2.16 16.56 15.63
CA ALA A 23 2.35 16.32 17.06
C ALA A 23 3.82 16.07 17.46
N SER A 24 4.64 15.48 16.58
CA SER A 24 6.02 15.09 16.89
C SER A 24 7.09 16.00 16.30
N GLY A 25 6.75 16.81 15.30
CA GLY A 25 7.71 17.57 14.50
C GLY A 25 8.57 16.70 13.57
N ALA A 26 8.28 15.38 13.46
CA ALA A 26 9.00 14.49 12.57
C ALA A 26 8.57 14.71 11.10
N PRO A 27 9.49 14.59 10.14
CA PRO A 27 9.15 14.74 8.73
C PRO A 27 8.20 13.62 8.28
N TYR A 28 7.16 14.01 7.53
CA TYR A 28 6.20 13.13 6.89
C TYR A 28 6.58 12.91 5.44
N TYR A 29 6.73 11.65 5.04
CA TYR A 29 7.12 11.25 3.69
C TYR A 29 5.97 10.58 2.96
N LYS A 30 5.79 10.97 1.70
CA LYS A 30 4.77 10.41 0.80
C LYS A 30 5.25 10.52 -0.64
N HIS A 31 4.91 9.53 -1.47
CA HIS A 31 5.24 9.62 -2.89
C HIS A 31 4.46 10.76 -3.55
N PRO A 32 5.10 11.62 -4.38
CA PRO A 32 4.45 12.80 -4.97
C PRO A 32 3.20 12.50 -5.79
N TYR A 33 3.12 11.34 -6.45
CA TYR A 33 1.92 10.96 -7.20
C TYR A 33 0.70 10.74 -6.31
N ASP A 34 0.90 10.32 -5.07
CA ASP A 34 -0.17 10.18 -4.07
C ASP A 34 -0.42 11.45 -3.25
N ALA A 35 0.35 12.48 -3.48
CA ALA A 35 0.11 13.81 -2.95
C ALA A 35 -0.76 14.69 -3.87
N ILE A 36 -1.22 14.15 -4.99
CA ILE A 36 -2.18 14.80 -5.89
C ILE A 36 -3.51 14.05 -5.79
N HIS A 37 -4.56 14.74 -5.37
CA HIS A 37 -5.90 14.17 -5.35
C HIS A 37 -6.42 14.02 -6.78
N LEU A 38 -6.54 12.77 -7.24
CA LEU A 38 -6.76 12.47 -8.66
C LEU A 38 -8.09 13.00 -9.20
N VAL A 39 -9.15 12.99 -8.37
CA VAL A 39 -10.48 13.48 -8.79
C VAL A 39 -10.53 15.01 -8.77
N ASP A 40 -10.08 15.63 -7.69
CA ASP A 40 -10.11 17.09 -7.55
C ASP A 40 -8.93 17.77 -8.28
N ARG A 41 -7.90 16.99 -8.69
CA ARG A 41 -6.69 17.43 -9.39
C ARG A 41 -5.92 18.52 -8.64
N LEU A 42 -5.95 18.46 -7.32
CA LEU A 42 -5.31 19.42 -6.43
C LEU A 42 -4.18 18.76 -5.64
N PRO A 43 -3.07 19.45 -5.41
CA PRO A 43 -2.04 18.96 -4.51
C PRO A 43 -2.55 18.96 -3.07
N MET A 44 -2.08 17.99 -2.27
CA MET A 44 -2.39 17.94 -0.84
C MET A 44 -1.93 19.23 -0.14
N ARG A 45 -2.68 19.63 0.88
CA ARG A 45 -2.39 20.86 1.65
C ARG A 45 -1.47 20.59 2.84
N ALA A 46 -1.45 19.35 3.37
CA ALA A 46 -0.54 19.02 4.44
C ALA A 46 0.92 19.02 3.94
N PRO A 47 1.86 19.57 4.71
CA PRO A 47 3.28 19.51 4.38
C PRO A 47 3.77 18.06 4.34
N TYR A 48 4.56 17.72 3.33
CA TYR A 48 5.21 16.43 3.21
C TYR A 48 6.59 16.57 2.56
N LYS A 49 7.43 15.56 2.74
CA LYS A 49 8.65 15.38 1.97
C LYS A 49 8.42 14.31 0.89
N PRO A 50 8.94 14.51 -0.33
CA PRO A 50 8.81 13.49 -1.37
C PRO A 50 9.54 12.21 -0.95
N LEU A 51 8.87 11.07 -1.16
CA LEU A 51 9.44 9.73 -1.07
C LEU A 51 9.66 9.23 -2.50
N TRP A 52 10.90 8.97 -2.86
CA TRP A 52 11.24 8.48 -4.19
C TRP A 52 11.69 7.03 -4.17
N ASP A 53 11.63 6.40 -5.34
CA ASP A 53 12.19 5.07 -5.56
C ASP A 53 13.67 5.03 -5.20
N GLY A 54 14.06 4.10 -4.34
CA GLY A 54 15.42 3.96 -3.88
C GLY A 54 15.82 4.83 -2.69
N ASP A 55 14.95 5.69 -2.16
CA ASP A 55 15.24 6.43 -0.93
C ASP A 55 15.51 5.48 0.24
N GLU A 56 16.56 5.78 1.00
CA GLU A 56 17.01 4.95 2.11
C GLU A 56 16.98 5.70 3.45
N PHE A 57 16.49 5.01 4.47
CA PHE A 57 16.42 5.49 5.84
C PHE A 57 17.19 4.55 6.75
N LYS A 58 18.08 5.11 7.59
CA LYS A 58 18.74 4.35 8.62
C LYS A 58 17.90 4.35 9.89
N VAL A 59 17.55 3.15 10.38
CA VAL A 59 16.76 2.95 11.60
C VAL A 59 17.58 2.11 12.58
N GLY A 60 18.40 2.77 13.40
CA GLY A 60 19.37 2.08 14.25
C GLY A 60 20.42 1.35 13.40
N ALA A 61 20.48 0.03 13.53
CA ALA A 61 21.34 -0.84 12.73
C ALA A 61 20.70 -1.33 11.43
N PHE A 62 19.40 -1.04 11.22
CA PHE A 62 18.63 -1.48 10.06
C PHE A 62 18.65 -0.44 8.95
N PHE A 63 18.41 -0.90 7.71
CA PHE A 63 18.20 -0.05 6.54
C PHE A 63 16.79 -0.27 5.99
N LEU A 64 16.06 0.81 5.80
CA LEU A 64 14.74 0.82 5.19
C LEU A 64 14.83 1.48 3.83
N ARG A 65 14.48 0.76 2.77
CA ARG A 65 14.50 1.26 1.39
C ARG A 65 13.09 1.37 0.83
N ALA A 66 12.78 2.50 0.21
CA ALA A 66 11.54 2.68 -0.54
C ALA A 66 11.68 2.04 -1.93
N ILE A 67 10.68 1.28 -2.33
CA ILE A 67 10.54 0.67 -3.66
C ILE A 67 9.23 1.18 -4.24
N TRP A 68 9.28 2.05 -5.23
CA TRP A 68 8.07 2.52 -5.90
C TRP A 68 7.36 1.34 -6.58
N PHE A 69 6.10 1.15 -6.23
CA PHE A 69 5.30 -0.01 -6.60
C PHE A 69 3.90 0.42 -7.06
N PRO A 70 3.80 1.15 -8.19
CA PRO A 70 2.52 1.70 -8.65
C PRO A 70 1.54 0.62 -9.11
N GLY A 71 0.24 0.95 -9.03
CA GLY A 71 -0.85 0.12 -9.56
C GLY A 71 -2.09 0.10 -8.66
N HIS A 72 -1.97 -0.14 -7.36
CA HIS A 72 -3.06 0.10 -6.40
C HIS A 72 -3.32 1.62 -6.30
N THR A 73 -2.29 2.40 -6.06
CA THR A 73 -2.21 3.84 -6.35
C THR A 73 -1.00 4.11 -7.22
N LEU A 74 -0.93 5.31 -7.83
CA LEU A 74 0.25 5.67 -8.64
C LEU A 74 1.49 5.97 -7.80
N GLY A 75 1.30 6.42 -6.56
CA GLY A 75 2.40 6.74 -5.65
C GLY A 75 2.73 5.62 -4.66
N MET A 76 2.07 4.47 -4.76
CA MET A 76 2.33 3.38 -3.85
C MET A 76 3.81 3.00 -3.82
N SER A 77 4.32 2.80 -2.60
CA SER A 77 5.69 2.39 -2.32
C SER A 77 5.70 1.26 -1.30
N ASN A 78 6.40 0.19 -1.61
CA ASN A 78 6.75 -0.82 -0.63
C ASN A 78 7.97 -0.34 0.18
N LEU A 79 8.09 -0.79 1.43
CA LEU A 79 9.24 -0.47 2.26
C LEU A 79 9.98 -1.77 2.61
N LEU A 80 11.21 -1.90 2.13
CA LEU A 80 12.06 -3.07 2.38
C LEU A 80 13.01 -2.76 3.54
N LEU A 81 12.82 -3.44 4.66
CA LEU A 81 13.73 -3.39 5.80
C LEU A 81 14.76 -4.50 5.69
N THR A 82 16.03 -4.15 5.82
CA THR A 82 17.16 -5.10 5.86
C THR A 82 17.86 -5.03 7.21
N THR A 83 18.01 -6.19 7.87
CA THR A 83 18.76 -6.31 9.12
C THR A 83 20.27 -6.41 8.89
N PRO A 84 21.11 -6.22 9.91
CA PRO A 84 22.56 -6.45 9.80
C PRO A 84 22.95 -7.87 9.35
N GLU A 85 22.09 -8.86 9.63
CA GLU A 85 22.26 -10.26 9.24
C GLU A 85 21.71 -10.56 7.85
N ASN A 86 21.28 -9.52 7.08
CA ASN A 86 20.67 -9.59 5.77
C ASN A 86 19.30 -10.31 5.73
N HIS A 87 18.56 -10.38 6.84
CA HIS A 87 17.17 -10.74 6.78
C HIS A 87 16.36 -9.57 6.21
N THR A 88 15.36 -9.88 5.39
CA THR A 88 14.55 -8.87 4.71
C THR A 88 13.08 -8.97 5.08
N PHE A 89 12.46 -7.81 5.33
CA PHE A 89 11.05 -7.66 5.68
C PHE A 89 10.44 -6.64 4.70
N LEU A 90 9.41 -7.04 3.96
CA LEU A 90 8.73 -6.18 3.01
C LEU A 90 7.40 -5.70 3.60
N PHE A 91 7.32 -4.44 3.99
CA PHE A 91 6.03 -3.78 4.26
C PHE A 91 5.39 -3.47 2.91
N SER A 92 4.49 -4.34 2.48
CA SER A 92 3.94 -4.31 1.12
C SER A 92 2.77 -3.33 0.96
N GLY A 93 2.30 -2.70 2.05
CA GLY A 93 1.10 -1.87 1.98
C GLY A 93 -0.06 -2.64 1.35
N ASP A 94 -0.69 -2.03 0.35
CA ASP A 94 -1.75 -2.65 -0.45
C ASP A 94 -1.24 -3.25 -1.79
N GLY A 95 0.06 -3.50 -1.92
CA GLY A 95 0.63 -4.15 -3.10
C GLY A 95 0.41 -5.64 -3.13
N ILE A 96 0.71 -6.30 -2.02
CA ILE A 96 0.59 -7.75 -1.87
C ILE A 96 -0.03 -8.05 -0.52
N PHE A 97 -1.09 -8.87 -0.50
CA PHE A 97 -1.70 -9.48 0.68
C PHE A 97 -1.36 -10.99 0.72
N ILE A 98 -1.81 -11.69 1.74
CA ILE A 98 -1.51 -13.13 1.86
C ILE A 98 -2.13 -13.94 0.70
N HIS A 99 -3.40 -13.66 0.35
CA HIS A 99 -4.12 -14.40 -0.68
C HIS A 99 -4.63 -13.54 -1.85
N SER A 100 -4.30 -12.25 -1.87
CA SER A 100 -4.79 -11.29 -2.86
C SER A 100 -3.80 -10.14 -3.04
N ILE A 101 -4.22 -9.11 -3.75
CA ILE A 101 -3.49 -7.86 -3.94
C ILE A 101 -4.44 -6.66 -3.79
N GLY A 102 -3.89 -5.46 -3.66
CA GLY A 102 -4.68 -4.23 -3.70
C GLY A 102 -5.36 -4.02 -5.06
N ARG A 103 -6.58 -3.52 -5.02
CA ARG A 103 -7.39 -3.25 -6.23
C ARG A 103 -6.87 -2.03 -6.99
N PRO A 104 -6.82 -2.05 -8.33
CA PRO A 104 -6.31 -0.92 -9.14
C PRO A 104 -7.42 0.02 -9.65
N ASP A 105 -8.70 -0.21 -9.35
CA ASP A 105 -9.82 0.34 -10.12
C ASP A 105 -10.56 1.52 -9.47
N LEU A 106 -10.19 1.96 -8.25
CA LEU A 106 -10.93 2.99 -7.50
C LEU A 106 -11.03 4.34 -8.20
N MET A 107 -10.11 4.66 -9.11
CA MET A 107 -10.09 5.95 -9.83
C MET A 107 -10.70 5.89 -11.24
N GLY A 108 -11.39 4.80 -11.59
CA GLY A 108 -12.03 4.64 -12.90
C GLY A 108 -11.07 4.38 -14.07
N VAL A 109 -9.80 4.08 -13.78
CA VAL A 109 -8.74 3.77 -14.77
C VAL A 109 -8.17 2.37 -14.54
N GLY A 110 -9.04 1.44 -14.15
CA GLY A 110 -8.66 0.11 -13.69
C GLY A 110 -7.83 -0.70 -14.66
N ASP A 111 -8.11 -0.63 -15.98
CA ASP A 111 -7.37 -1.37 -17.00
C ASP A 111 -5.90 -0.93 -17.07
N GLU A 112 -5.65 0.38 -17.11
CA GLU A 112 -4.31 0.95 -17.16
C GLU A 112 -3.54 0.66 -15.88
N TRP A 113 -4.18 0.84 -14.73
CA TRP A 113 -3.51 0.62 -13.44
C TRP A 113 -3.28 -0.86 -13.14
N ALA A 114 -4.14 -1.75 -13.62
CA ALA A 114 -3.92 -3.19 -13.53
C ALA A 114 -2.68 -3.64 -14.32
N LYS A 115 -2.44 -3.08 -15.53
CA LYS A 115 -1.20 -3.31 -16.28
C LYS A 115 0.03 -2.81 -15.54
N ILE A 116 -0.06 -1.61 -14.96
CA ILE A 116 1.02 -1.05 -14.14
C ILE A 116 1.29 -1.94 -12.92
N LEU A 117 0.24 -2.43 -12.25
CA LEU A 117 0.34 -3.32 -11.11
C LEU A 117 0.98 -4.66 -11.49
N TYR A 118 0.58 -5.24 -12.63
CA TYR A 118 1.22 -6.43 -13.19
C TYR A 118 2.74 -6.23 -13.36
N HIS A 119 3.13 -5.10 -13.96
CA HIS A 119 4.54 -4.78 -14.14
C HIS A 119 5.27 -4.62 -12.80
N SER A 120 4.61 -4.00 -11.81
CA SER A 120 5.17 -3.84 -10.47
C SER A 120 5.41 -5.17 -9.77
N LEU A 121 4.43 -6.10 -9.85
CA LEU A 121 4.50 -7.43 -9.24
C LEU A 121 5.55 -8.32 -9.90
N HIS A 122 5.56 -8.38 -11.23
CA HIS A 122 6.30 -9.40 -11.98
C HIS A 122 7.67 -8.94 -12.49
N HIS A 123 7.91 -7.63 -12.55
CA HIS A 123 9.17 -7.11 -13.10
C HIS A 123 9.91 -6.15 -12.16
N ARG A 124 9.18 -5.32 -11.41
CA ARG A 124 9.82 -4.29 -10.59
C ARG A 124 10.24 -4.81 -9.21
N LEU A 125 9.38 -5.57 -8.53
CA LEU A 125 9.66 -6.09 -7.19
C LEU A 125 10.69 -7.24 -7.14
N PRO A 126 10.68 -8.24 -8.04
CA PRO A 126 11.52 -9.42 -7.91
C PRO A 126 13.02 -9.17 -7.73
N PRO A 127 13.65 -8.12 -8.29
CA PRO A 127 15.06 -7.83 -8.03
C PRO A 127 15.41 -7.48 -6.58
N TYR A 128 14.44 -7.12 -5.75
CA TYR A 128 14.64 -6.65 -4.38
C TYR A 128 14.33 -7.69 -3.31
N VAL A 129 13.60 -8.75 -3.66
CA VAL A 129 13.10 -9.76 -2.73
C VAL A 129 13.60 -11.16 -3.10
N ASN A 130 13.67 -12.03 -2.13
CA ASN A 130 13.95 -13.46 -2.33
C ASN A 130 12.89 -14.30 -1.59
N ASP A 131 12.95 -15.62 -1.75
CA ASP A 131 11.95 -16.52 -1.18
C ASP A 131 11.82 -16.45 0.33
N ALA A 132 12.87 -16.05 1.05
CA ALA A 132 12.88 -15.87 2.50
C ALA A 132 12.53 -14.43 2.95
N THR A 133 12.18 -13.52 2.04
CA THR A 133 11.71 -12.19 2.41
C THR A 133 10.34 -12.31 3.06
N LEU A 134 10.21 -11.89 4.34
CA LEU A 134 8.93 -11.88 5.04
C LEU A 134 8.07 -10.70 4.58
N VAL A 135 6.92 -10.98 3.98
CA VAL A 135 5.97 -9.97 3.51
C VAL A 135 4.97 -9.66 4.61
N LEU A 136 4.83 -8.37 4.92
CA LEU A 136 3.96 -7.79 5.95
C LEU A 136 2.94 -6.86 5.26
N PRO A 137 1.72 -7.34 4.97
CA PRO A 137 0.69 -6.55 4.29
C PRO A 137 -0.01 -5.55 5.21
N ALA A 138 -0.68 -4.56 4.63
CA ALA A 138 -1.50 -3.62 5.39
C ALA A 138 -2.88 -4.18 5.76
N HIS A 139 -3.35 -5.20 5.03
CA HIS A 139 -4.66 -5.82 5.22
C HIS A 139 -4.58 -7.35 5.25
N PHE A 140 -5.56 -7.95 5.91
CA PHE A 140 -5.86 -9.37 5.88
C PHE A 140 -7.36 -9.57 5.67
N GLN A 141 -7.77 -10.73 5.17
CA GLN A 141 -9.19 -11.05 4.93
C GLN A 141 -9.79 -11.90 6.04
N HIS A 142 -8.99 -12.82 6.58
CA HIS A 142 -9.43 -13.77 7.59
C HIS A 142 -8.42 -13.89 8.73
N PHE A 143 -8.91 -14.09 9.95
CA PHE A 143 -8.05 -14.32 11.12
C PHE A 143 -7.17 -15.56 10.96
N SER A 144 -7.57 -16.52 10.13
CA SER A 144 -6.79 -17.73 9.82
C SER A 144 -5.53 -17.47 8.98
N GLU A 145 -5.33 -16.25 8.47
CA GLU A 145 -4.11 -15.85 7.77
C GLU A 145 -2.94 -15.55 8.72
N GLN A 146 -3.17 -15.59 10.03
CA GLN A 146 -2.08 -15.49 11.00
C GLN A 146 -1.16 -16.70 10.88
N ASN A 147 0.15 -16.45 10.86
CA ASN A 147 1.16 -17.49 10.96
C ASN A 147 1.30 -17.99 12.43
N GLU A 148 2.14 -18.98 12.63
CA GLU A 148 2.39 -19.57 13.96
C GLU A 148 2.90 -18.56 15.01
N SER A 149 3.51 -17.46 14.58
CA SER A 149 3.94 -16.36 15.45
C SER A 149 2.84 -15.33 15.75
N GLY A 150 1.61 -15.55 15.26
CA GLY A 150 0.49 -14.64 15.43
C GLY A 150 0.55 -13.38 14.55
N LEU A 151 1.38 -13.39 13.51
CA LEU A 151 1.52 -12.26 12.57
C LEU A 151 0.74 -12.56 11.28
N TYR A 152 0.15 -11.52 10.69
CA TYR A 152 -0.35 -11.56 9.31
C TYR A 152 0.83 -11.34 8.36
N ALA A 153 1.58 -12.41 8.13
CA ALA A 153 2.80 -12.37 7.34
C ALA A 153 3.10 -13.75 6.75
N ALA A 154 3.74 -13.77 5.59
CA ALA A 154 4.21 -14.99 4.96
C ALA A 154 5.50 -14.73 4.18
N ASP A 155 6.32 -15.76 3.99
CA ASP A 155 7.49 -15.70 3.14
C ASP A 155 7.10 -15.48 1.67
N TYR A 156 7.83 -14.64 0.96
CA TYR A 156 7.55 -14.33 -0.45
C TYR A 156 7.54 -15.60 -1.33
N GLY A 157 8.42 -16.57 -1.04
CA GLY A 157 8.42 -17.88 -1.69
C GLY A 157 7.11 -18.66 -1.49
N GLN A 158 6.53 -18.60 -0.29
CA GLN A 158 5.22 -19.19 -0.01
C GLN A 158 4.12 -18.44 -0.78
N LEU A 159 4.14 -17.11 -0.77
CA LEU A 159 3.14 -16.30 -1.49
C LEU A 159 3.14 -16.57 -3.00
N LYS A 160 4.30 -16.81 -3.61
CA LYS A 160 4.37 -17.21 -5.03
C LYS A 160 3.60 -18.49 -5.34
N THR A 161 3.33 -19.35 -4.37
CA THR A 161 2.59 -20.60 -4.55
C THR A 161 1.14 -20.52 -4.06
N THR A 162 0.84 -19.67 -3.09
CA THR A 162 -0.48 -19.61 -2.44
C THR A 162 -1.32 -18.41 -2.86
N ASN A 163 -0.70 -17.34 -3.33
CA ASN A 163 -1.41 -16.15 -3.83
C ASN A 163 -1.57 -16.23 -5.36
N PRO A 164 -2.78 -16.43 -5.87
CA PRO A 164 -3.01 -16.61 -7.31
C PRO A 164 -2.52 -15.46 -8.17
N MET A 165 -2.51 -14.22 -7.64
CA MET A 165 -2.08 -13.03 -8.37
C MET A 165 -0.57 -12.96 -8.59
N LEU A 166 0.22 -13.77 -7.85
CA LEU A 166 1.67 -13.90 -8.03
C LEU A 166 2.05 -15.08 -8.93
N HIS A 167 1.09 -15.87 -9.39
CA HIS A 167 1.34 -16.98 -10.31
C HIS A 167 1.78 -16.45 -11.68
N THR A 168 2.55 -17.26 -12.39
CA THR A 168 2.92 -16.95 -13.78
C THR A 168 1.67 -16.95 -14.65
N MET A 169 1.35 -15.77 -15.18
CA MET A 169 0.26 -15.54 -16.13
C MET A 169 0.63 -14.40 -17.08
N THR A 170 -0.09 -14.27 -18.18
CA THR A 170 0.09 -13.12 -19.07
C THR A 170 -0.51 -11.86 -18.46
N GLU A 171 -0.02 -10.69 -18.86
CA GLU A 171 -0.60 -9.40 -18.46
C GLU A 171 -2.10 -9.34 -18.74
N HIS A 172 -2.55 -9.86 -19.90
CA HIS A 172 -3.96 -9.85 -20.26
C HIS A 172 -4.82 -10.71 -19.31
N GLU A 173 -4.34 -11.89 -18.93
CA GLU A 173 -5.02 -12.77 -17.95
C GLU A 173 -5.09 -12.11 -16.59
N PHE A 174 -3.99 -11.50 -16.14
CA PHE A 174 -3.93 -10.78 -14.87
C PHE A 174 -4.94 -9.62 -14.82
N VAL A 175 -4.93 -8.75 -15.84
CA VAL A 175 -5.87 -7.61 -15.93
C VAL A 175 -7.32 -8.08 -15.86
N LYS A 176 -7.66 -9.11 -16.65
CA LYS A 176 -9.01 -9.69 -16.65
C LYS A 176 -9.39 -10.23 -15.26
N GLN A 177 -8.48 -10.93 -14.60
CA GLN A 177 -8.72 -11.57 -13.31
C GLN A 177 -8.88 -10.52 -12.19
N VAL A 178 -7.97 -9.55 -12.10
CA VAL A 178 -8.00 -8.56 -11.03
C VAL A 178 -9.22 -7.63 -11.13
N LEU A 179 -9.63 -7.26 -12.36
CA LEU A 179 -10.82 -6.42 -12.54
C LEU A 179 -12.13 -7.17 -12.32
N ALA A 180 -12.19 -8.46 -12.66
CA ALA A 180 -13.36 -9.29 -12.41
C ALA A 180 -13.62 -9.52 -10.92
N SER A 181 -12.57 -9.51 -10.09
CA SER A 181 -12.63 -9.74 -8.64
C SER A 181 -12.77 -8.46 -7.81
N ALA A 182 -12.70 -7.28 -8.44
CA ALA A 182 -12.78 -6.00 -7.73
C ALA A 182 -14.20 -5.76 -7.18
N PRO A 183 -14.38 -5.57 -5.86
CA PRO A 183 -15.68 -5.25 -5.28
C PRO A 183 -16.11 -3.82 -5.67
N LYS A 184 -17.38 -3.47 -5.44
CA LYS A 184 -17.83 -2.09 -5.62
C LYS A 184 -17.00 -1.14 -4.76
N ALA A 185 -16.70 0.05 -5.30
CA ALA A 185 -16.00 1.08 -4.52
C ALA A 185 -16.81 1.46 -3.29
N PRO A 186 -16.17 1.59 -2.10
CA PRO A 186 -16.84 2.10 -0.92
C PRO A 186 -17.38 3.51 -1.18
N PRO A 187 -18.58 3.87 -0.72
CA PRO A 187 -19.13 5.21 -0.97
C PRO A 187 -18.30 6.32 -0.34
N GLU A 188 -17.63 6.04 0.76
CA GLU A 188 -16.91 7.02 1.58
C GLU A 188 -15.48 7.29 1.07
N TYR A 189 -14.97 6.53 0.09
CA TYR A 189 -13.55 6.59 -0.29
C TYR A 189 -13.09 7.99 -0.75
N LEU A 190 -13.95 8.75 -1.44
CA LEU A 190 -13.61 10.11 -1.87
C LEU A 190 -13.50 11.09 -0.71
N GLU A 191 -14.33 10.93 0.32
CA GLU A 191 -14.26 11.74 1.53
C GLU A 191 -12.98 11.45 2.32
N ILE A 192 -12.65 10.16 2.50
CA ILE A 192 -11.40 9.73 3.13
C ILE A 192 -10.19 10.28 2.39
N LEU A 193 -10.17 10.20 1.06
CA LEU A 193 -9.09 10.76 0.25
C LEU A 193 -8.95 12.27 0.44
N ARG A 194 -10.05 13.02 0.52
CA ARG A 194 -10.01 14.48 0.76
C ARG A 194 -9.49 14.81 2.15
N ILE A 195 -9.86 14.05 3.18
CA ILE A 195 -9.32 14.19 4.52
C ILE A 195 -7.81 13.91 4.54
N ASN A 196 -7.37 12.83 3.89
CA ASN A 196 -5.96 12.45 3.79
C ASN A 196 -5.10 13.48 3.04
N HIS A 197 -5.72 14.26 2.13
CA HIS A 197 -5.07 15.39 1.46
C HIS A 197 -5.16 16.73 2.24
N ALA A 198 -5.75 16.72 3.43
CA ALA A 198 -6.03 17.90 4.24
C ALA A 198 -6.92 18.94 3.53
N PHE A 199 -7.85 18.51 2.69
CA PHE A 199 -8.88 19.37 2.10
C PHE A 199 -10.06 19.57 3.03
N MET A 200 -10.26 18.64 3.95
CA MET A 200 -11.29 18.63 4.97
C MET A 200 -10.68 18.31 6.32
N ASP A 201 -11.21 18.94 7.35
CA ASP A 201 -10.96 18.52 8.73
C ASP A 201 -11.91 17.40 9.10
N VAL A 202 -11.56 16.63 10.11
CA VAL A 202 -12.34 15.50 10.62
C VAL A 202 -12.26 15.48 12.14
N ASP A 203 -13.38 15.28 12.79
CA ASP A 203 -13.46 14.97 14.22
C ASP A 203 -13.34 13.46 14.47
N ASP A 204 -13.10 13.09 15.73
CA ASP A 204 -12.89 11.69 16.12
C ASP A 204 -14.11 10.80 15.86
N GLU A 205 -15.33 11.32 15.94
CA GLU A 205 -16.55 10.55 15.71
C GLU A 205 -16.74 10.25 14.24
N THR A 206 -16.56 11.27 13.39
CA THR A 206 -16.59 11.13 11.94
C THR A 206 -15.47 10.20 11.45
N ALA A 207 -14.25 10.35 11.98
CA ALA A 207 -13.12 9.49 11.64
C ALA A 207 -13.44 8.02 11.93
N ARG A 208 -13.93 7.70 13.13
CA ARG A 208 -14.34 6.32 13.50
C ARG A 208 -15.44 5.79 12.59
N THR A 209 -16.43 6.61 12.23
CA THR A 209 -17.53 6.21 11.35
C THR A 209 -17.02 5.86 9.96
N LEU A 210 -16.13 6.68 9.39
CA LEU A 210 -15.53 6.45 8.09
C LEU A 210 -14.63 5.21 8.07
N GLU A 211 -13.86 4.98 9.14
CA GLU A 211 -12.95 3.84 9.25
C GLU A 211 -13.65 2.52 9.57
N SER A 212 -14.80 2.56 10.24
CA SER A 212 -15.62 1.36 10.53
C SER A 212 -16.46 0.89 9.34
N GLY A 213 -16.44 1.62 8.23
CA GLY A 213 -17.13 1.29 7.00
C GLY A 213 -16.61 -0.01 6.35
N LYS A 214 -17.35 -0.51 5.37
CA LYS A 214 -16.98 -1.71 4.61
C LYS A 214 -15.94 -1.36 3.54
N ASN A 215 -14.74 -1.06 3.96
CA ASN A 215 -13.66 -0.67 3.07
C ASN A 215 -12.94 -1.89 2.52
N LEU A 216 -13.24 -2.24 1.28
CA LEU A 216 -12.65 -3.39 0.59
C LEU A 216 -11.54 -2.91 -0.36
N CYS A 217 -10.31 -2.89 0.13
CA CYS A 217 -9.13 -2.49 -0.65
C CYS A 217 -8.47 -3.65 -1.42
N SER A 218 -9.00 -4.87 -1.32
CA SER A 218 -8.45 -6.04 -2.00
C SER A 218 -9.24 -6.44 -3.24
N ALA A 219 -8.53 -6.93 -4.26
CA ALA A 219 -9.06 -7.75 -5.32
C ALA A 219 -8.88 -9.23 -4.92
N SER A 220 -9.96 -9.88 -4.53
CA SER A 220 -9.96 -11.31 -4.14
C SER A 220 -10.64 -12.16 -5.21
N ILE A 221 -10.16 -13.37 -5.33
CA ILE A 221 -10.73 -14.39 -6.22
C ILE A 221 -11.68 -15.26 -5.42
#